data_1fb450d4cea2c5b9e8237c5d3b245e01
#
_entry.id   1fb450d4cea2c5b9e8237c5d3b245e01
#
_cell.length_a   1.000
_cell.length_b   1.000
_cell.length_c   1.000
_cell.angle_alpha   90.00
_cell.angle_beta   90.00
_cell.angle_gamma   90.00
#
_symmetry.space_group_name_H-M   'P 1'
#
loop_
_entity.id
_entity.type
_entity.pdbx_description
1 polymer ?
#
loop_
_entity_poly.entity_id
_entity_poly.type
_entity_poly.pdbx_seq_one_letter_code
_entity_poly.pdbx_strand_id
1 'polypeptide(L)'
;VVGNNLVCPFHAWEFGKDGKCKHVPYSDKVPNASTECWIVKENWGLILVWYHAQKALPTWDTEGYLTEMSDFKYHGKTTDILRIHLQDFAENGADHAHFAYVHNLMTIPFVEHIIDVKHKLEIVFLEGKEKHMAYFTDVASLVWKKSQKEIPRAGGHAKVTYFGPGVLVFQFTTEIGNVLLIKTFTPLGPLKLRMDDYVYAPKGTFKLAIKYLLREASAQFHDDIAIWEKKNYAERPFLVKGDGPIMTMRAWYSQ
;
A
#
# COMPACT_ATOMS: atom_id res chain seq x y z
N VAL A 1 -18.81 25.05 0.38
CA VAL A 1 -19.96 24.36 -0.21
C VAL A 1 -21.21 25.14 0.16
N VAL A 2 -22.07 25.45 -0.81
CA VAL A 2 -23.39 26.06 -0.60
C VAL A 2 -24.42 25.13 -1.26
N GLY A 3 -25.36 24.61 -0.44
CA GLY A 3 -26.26 23.56 -0.91
C GLY A 3 -25.48 22.36 -1.48
N ASN A 4 -25.72 22.03 -2.74
CA ASN A 4 -25.04 20.93 -3.46
C ASN A 4 -23.93 21.43 -4.39
N ASN A 5 -23.54 22.71 -4.30
CA ASN A 5 -22.54 23.30 -5.18
C ASN A 5 -21.22 23.58 -4.44
N LEU A 6 -20.11 23.40 -5.16
CA LEU A 6 -18.80 23.86 -4.74
C LEU A 6 -18.60 25.31 -5.14
N VAL A 7 -18.29 26.18 -4.19
CA VAL A 7 -18.07 27.62 -4.44
C VAL A 7 -16.59 27.89 -4.61
N CYS A 8 -16.23 28.51 -5.73
CA CYS A 8 -14.87 28.97 -5.95
C CYS A 8 -14.53 30.14 -4.99
N PRO A 9 -13.46 30.08 -4.20
CA PRO A 9 -13.15 31.13 -3.25
C PRO A 9 -12.69 32.45 -3.88
N PHE A 10 -12.41 32.44 -5.18
CA PHE A 10 -11.90 33.64 -5.86
C PHE A 10 -13.02 34.63 -6.23
N HIS A 11 -14.07 34.15 -6.93
CA HIS A 11 -15.17 35.01 -7.38
C HIS A 11 -16.56 34.45 -7.02
N ALA A 12 -16.61 33.47 -6.10
CA ALA A 12 -17.84 32.83 -5.66
C ALA A 12 -18.69 32.15 -6.78
N TRP A 13 -18.07 31.76 -7.87
CA TRP A 13 -18.74 30.94 -8.85
C TRP A 13 -19.11 29.58 -8.26
N GLU A 14 -20.31 29.13 -8.53
CA GLU A 14 -20.81 27.87 -8.02
C GLU A 14 -20.79 26.80 -9.10
N PHE A 15 -20.18 25.64 -8.78
CA PHE A 15 -20.09 24.48 -9.66
C PHE A 15 -20.88 23.32 -9.04
N GLY A 16 -21.75 22.72 -9.85
CA GLY A 16 -22.52 21.55 -9.43
C GLY A 16 -21.70 20.26 -9.44
N LYS A 17 -22.31 19.17 -9.00
CA LYS A 17 -21.71 17.81 -8.99
C LYS A 17 -21.29 17.29 -10.38
N ASP A 18 -21.84 17.87 -11.44
CA ASP A 18 -21.51 17.59 -12.83
C ASP A 18 -20.34 18.46 -13.34
N GLY A 19 -19.72 19.23 -12.48
CA GLY A 19 -18.64 20.16 -12.80
C GLY A 19 -19.07 21.41 -13.53
N LYS A 20 -20.33 21.56 -13.91
CA LYS A 20 -20.80 22.74 -14.67
C LYS A 20 -21.05 23.92 -13.74
N CYS A 21 -20.75 25.12 -14.23
CA CYS A 21 -21.12 26.34 -13.54
C CYS A 21 -22.64 26.44 -13.43
N LYS A 22 -23.13 26.73 -12.22
CA LYS A 22 -24.57 26.83 -11.90
C LYS A 22 -24.99 28.24 -11.53
N HIS A 23 -24.06 29.04 -10.99
CA HIS A 23 -24.35 30.41 -10.55
C HIS A 23 -23.10 31.28 -10.56
N VAL A 24 -23.30 32.55 -10.92
CA VAL A 24 -22.29 33.62 -10.85
C VAL A 24 -22.94 34.80 -10.10
N PRO A 25 -22.50 35.18 -8.91
CA PRO A 25 -23.24 36.09 -8.04
C PRO A 25 -23.38 37.52 -8.56
N TYR A 26 -22.59 37.90 -9.55
CA TYR A 26 -22.59 39.24 -10.14
C TYR A 26 -23.00 39.24 -11.63
N SER A 27 -23.64 38.18 -12.11
CA SER A 27 -24.08 38.05 -13.49
C SER A 27 -25.39 37.29 -13.59
N ASP A 28 -26.34 37.82 -14.34
CA ASP A 28 -27.60 37.14 -14.70
C ASP A 28 -27.40 36.01 -15.71
N LYS A 29 -26.22 35.96 -16.35
CA LYS A 29 -25.86 34.91 -17.30
C LYS A 29 -24.85 33.95 -16.72
N VAL A 30 -25.21 32.67 -16.70
CA VAL A 30 -24.30 31.60 -16.35
C VAL A 30 -23.48 31.18 -17.56
N PRO A 31 -22.15 31.30 -17.54
CA PRO A 31 -21.31 30.90 -18.67
C PRO A 31 -21.32 29.39 -18.85
N ASN A 32 -21.06 28.92 -20.06
CA ASN A 32 -20.83 27.50 -20.34
C ASN A 32 -19.40 27.10 -19.88
N ALA A 33 -19.16 27.21 -18.59
CA ALA A 33 -17.89 26.86 -17.95
C ALA A 33 -18.06 25.57 -17.16
N SER A 34 -17.02 24.76 -17.16
CA SER A 34 -16.99 23.52 -16.37
C SER A 34 -15.61 23.28 -15.78
N THR A 35 -15.57 22.61 -14.66
CA THR A 35 -14.36 22.03 -14.06
C THR A 35 -14.32 20.54 -14.32
N GLU A 36 -13.15 19.94 -14.30
CA GLU A 36 -12.98 18.49 -14.40
C GLU A 36 -13.56 17.80 -13.16
N CYS A 37 -14.30 16.72 -13.38
CA CYS A 37 -14.82 15.85 -12.34
C CYS A 37 -14.09 14.52 -12.35
N TRP A 38 -13.74 14.04 -11.16
CA TRP A 38 -13.08 12.76 -10.97
C TRP A 38 -14.06 11.73 -10.45
N ILE A 39 -13.87 10.48 -10.84
CA ILE A 39 -14.61 9.36 -10.26
C ILE A 39 -13.98 9.10 -8.89
N VAL A 40 -14.82 9.21 -7.86
CA VAL A 40 -14.38 9.11 -6.47
C VAL A 40 -15.20 8.03 -5.78
N LYS A 41 -14.53 7.26 -4.93
CA LYS A 41 -15.16 6.27 -4.06
C LYS A 41 -14.64 6.41 -2.64
N GLU A 42 -15.53 6.30 -1.67
CA GLU A 42 -15.16 6.17 -0.27
C GLU A 42 -15.13 4.68 0.09
N ASN A 43 -13.98 4.19 0.53
CA ASN A 43 -13.81 2.84 1.03
C ASN A 43 -12.71 2.80 2.10
N TRP A 44 -12.86 1.93 3.11
CA TRP A 44 -11.91 1.75 4.22
C TRP A 44 -11.58 3.03 5.00
N GLY A 45 -12.51 4.01 5.02
CA GLY A 45 -12.28 5.34 5.58
C GLY A 45 -11.35 6.23 4.75
N LEU A 46 -11.10 5.86 3.50
CA LEU A 46 -10.27 6.60 2.55
C LEU A 46 -11.14 7.12 1.40
N ILE A 47 -10.74 8.26 0.84
CA ILE A 47 -11.28 8.78 -0.41
C ILE A 47 -10.35 8.36 -1.54
N LEU A 48 -10.81 7.44 -2.36
CA LEU A 48 -10.08 6.91 -3.51
C LEU A 48 -10.51 7.68 -4.77
N VAL A 49 -9.55 8.09 -5.56
CA VAL A 49 -9.77 8.80 -6.83
C VAL A 49 -9.29 7.93 -7.97
N TRP A 50 -10.17 7.65 -8.92
CA TRP A 50 -9.78 6.93 -10.13
C TRP A 50 -8.98 7.84 -11.06
N TYR A 51 -7.79 7.40 -11.43
CA TYR A 51 -6.95 8.02 -12.43
C TYR A 51 -6.62 7.03 -13.53
N HIS A 52 -6.76 7.46 -14.79
CA HIS A 52 -6.31 6.73 -15.96
C HIS A 52 -5.76 7.72 -16.98
N ALA A 53 -4.55 7.47 -17.50
CA ALA A 53 -3.86 8.41 -18.40
C ALA A 53 -4.67 8.74 -19.67
N GLN A 54 -5.46 7.78 -20.17
CA GLN A 54 -6.34 7.92 -21.34
C GLN A 54 -7.80 8.22 -20.95
N LYS A 55 -8.05 8.58 -19.68
CA LYS A 55 -9.40 8.87 -19.15
C LYS A 55 -10.41 7.73 -19.31
N ALA A 56 -9.95 6.48 -19.36
CA ALA A 56 -10.83 5.32 -19.38
C ALA A 56 -11.58 5.19 -18.04
N LEU A 57 -12.82 4.70 -18.12
CA LEU A 57 -13.64 4.43 -16.94
C LEU A 57 -13.06 3.28 -16.11
N PRO A 58 -13.34 3.23 -14.79
CA PRO A 58 -12.95 2.10 -13.96
C PRO A 58 -13.47 0.77 -14.51
N THR A 59 -12.59 -0.21 -14.60
CA THR A 59 -12.94 -1.57 -15.01
C THR A 59 -13.04 -2.53 -13.82
N TRP A 60 -12.73 -2.05 -12.62
CA TRP A 60 -12.78 -2.79 -11.36
C TRP A 60 -13.14 -1.86 -10.20
N ASP A 61 -13.47 -2.45 -9.05
CA ASP A 61 -13.88 -1.76 -7.86
C ASP A 61 -13.17 -2.33 -6.63
N THR A 62 -13.13 -1.57 -5.55
CA THR A 62 -12.63 -1.98 -4.24
C THR A 62 -13.75 -2.49 -3.31
N GLU A 63 -15.01 -2.50 -3.77
CA GLU A 63 -16.16 -2.92 -2.96
C GLU A 63 -16.13 -4.43 -2.67
N GLY A 64 -16.54 -4.79 -1.46
CA GLY A 64 -16.57 -6.19 -1.02
C GLY A 64 -15.25 -6.74 -0.50
N TYR A 65 -14.13 -6.02 -0.66
CA TYR A 65 -12.85 -6.40 -0.07
C TYR A 65 -12.70 -5.81 1.34
N LEU A 66 -12.08 -6.56 2.26
CA LEU A 66 -11.90 -6.19 3.67
C LEU A 66 -13.21 -5.99 4.45
N THR A 67 -14.21 -6.80 4.18
CA THR A 67 -15.48 -6.81 4.94
C THR A 67 -15.27 -7.12 6.43
N GLU A 68 -14.15 -7.71 6.80
CA GLU A 68 -13.80 -8.10 8.17
C GLU A 68 -13.29 -6.93 9.03
N MET A 69 -13.28 -5.69 8.52
CA MET A 69 -12.79 -4.52 9.27
C MET A 69 -13.75 -4.01 10.37
N SER A 70 -14.95 -4.55 10.50
CA SER A 70 -15.97 -4.08 11.46
C SER A 70 -15.48 -4.04 12.92
N ASP A 71 -14.56 -4.95 13.27
CA ASP A 71 -13.99 -5.05 14.61
C ASP A 71 -12.66 -4.32 14.78
N PHE A 72 -12.14 -3.74 13.71
CA PHE A 72 -10.88 -2.99 13.74
C PHE A 72 -11.12 -1.54 14.12
N LYS A 73 -10.17 -0.94 14.85
CA LYS A 73 -10.10 0.48 15.14
C LYS A 73 -8.89 1.09 14.45
N TYR A 74 -9.06 2.32 14.00
CA TYR A 74 -7.96 3.16 13.52
C TYR A 74 -7.04 3.57 14.66
N HIS A 75 -5.74 3.42 14.48
CA HIS A 75 -4.70 3.71 15.48
C HIS A 75 -3.73 4.82 15.07
N GLY A 76 -3.85 5.34 13.87
CA GLY A 76 -3.02 6.44 13.39
C GLY A 76 -2.50 6.23 11.97
N LYS A 77 -1.75 7.22 11.52
CA LYS A 77 -1.17 7.28 10.19
C LYS A 77 0.28 7.74 10.25
N THR A 78 1.13 7.18 9.40
CA THR A 78 2.44 7.73 9.05
C THR A 78 2.46 8.19 7.60
N THR A 79 3.39 9.07 7.26
CA THR A 79 3.53 9.61 5.90
C THR A 79 5.00 9.73 5.56
N ASP A 80 5.40 9.18 4.42
CA ASP A 80 6.74 9.28 3.86
C ASP A 80 6.69 9.84 2.44
N ILE A 81 7.75 10.56 2.05
CA ILE A 81 7.95 11.04 0.68
C ILE A 81 9.12 10.27 0.09
N LEU A 82 8.83 9.49 -0.94
CA LEU A 82 9.76 8.58 -1.58
C LEU A 82 10.22 9.12 -2.94
N ARG A 83 11.50 8.90 -3.28
CA ARG A 83 12.07 9.25 -4.58
C ARG A 83 12.19 8.00 -5.46
N ILE A 84 11.06 7.37 -5.74
CA ILE A 84 10.97 6.13 -6.50
C ILE A 84 9.84 6.18 -7.51
N HIS A 85 9.85 5.24 -8.45
CA HIS A 85 8.67 4.90 -9.24
C HIS A 85 7.81 3.88 -8.46
N LEU A 86 6.49 3.95 -8.59
CA LEU A 86 5.58 3.04 -7.90
C LEU A 86 5.84 1.55 -8.25
N GLN A 87 6.31 1.26 -9.45
CA GLN A 87 6.72 -0.07 -9.88
C GLN A 87 7.84 -0.66 -9.02
N ASP A 88 8.79 0.17 -8.53
CA ASP A 88 9.87 -0.31 -7.67
C ASP A 88 9.34 -0.93 -6.38
N PHE A 89 8.29 -0.32 -5.81
CA PHE A 89 7.61 -0.88 -4.65
C PHE A 89 6.87 -2.18 -5.00
N ALA A 90 6.17 -2.21 -6.15
CA ALA A 90 5.45 -3.42 -6.58
C ALA A 90 6.40 -4.60 -6.80
N GLU A 91 7.55 -4.37 -7.43
CA GLU A 91 8.57 -5.40 -7.68
C GLU A 91 9.16 -5.97 -6.40
N ASN A 92 9.22 -5.20 -5.31
CA ASN A 92 9.82 -5.63 -4.05
C ASN A 92 9.14 -6.90 -3.50
N GLY A 93 7.81 -6.99 -3.54
CA GLY A 93 7.11 -8.20 -3.11
C GLY A 93 7.38 -9.44 -3.98
N ALA A 94 7.84 -9.24 -5.22
CA ALA A 94 8.22 -10.33 -6.13
C ALA A 94 9.71 -10.69 -6.07
N ASP A 95 10.53 -9.86 -5.46
CA ASP A 95 11.94 -10.15 -5.19
C ASP A 95 12.05 -10.96 -3.91
N HIS A 96 12.05 -12.28 -4.05
CA HIS A 96 12.10 -13.17 -2.88
C HIS A 96 13.49 -13.20 -2.22
N ALA A 97 14.54 -12.98 -3.00
CA ALA A 97 15.90 -13.09 -2.50
C ALA A 97 16.24 -12.02 -1.45
N HIS A 98 15.75 -10.78 -1.61
CA HIS A 98 16.10 -9.70 -0.70
C HIS A 98 15.66 -9.95 0.74
N PHE A 99 14.56 -10.70 0.98
CA PHE A 99 14.08 -10.99 2.33
C PHE A 99 15.13 -11.69 3.19
N ALA A 100 15.93 -12.59 2.60
CA ALA A 100 16.97 -13.30 3.32
C ALA A 100 18.19 -12.41 3.67
N TYR A 101 18.32 -11.24 3.06
CA TYR A 101 19.49 -10.36 3.24
C TYR A 101 19.13 -9.00 3.85
N VAL A 102 17.96 -8.47 3.55
CA VAL A 102 17.50 -7.17 4.03
C VAL A 102 16.61 -7.32 5.26
N HIS A 103 15.77 -8.37 5.29
CA HIS A 103 14.77 -8.59 6.34
C HIS A 103 15.07 -9.80 7.23
N ASN A 104 16.30 -10.29 7.24
CA ASN A 104 16.71 -11.46 8.01
C ASN A 104 16.87 -11.20 9.53
N LEU A 105 16.80 -9.96 9.95
CA LEU A 105 16.96 -9.56 11.35
C LEU A 105 15.64 -9.00 11.88
N MET A 106 15.28 -9.40 13.07
CA MET A 106 14.20 -8.82 13.83
C MET A 106 14.76 -8.15 15.08
N THR A 107 14.43 -6.88 15.30
CA THR A 107 14.95 -6.12 16.45
C THR A 107 14.24 -6.55 17.73
N ILE A 108 14.58 -7.75 18.21
CA ILE A 108 14.13 -8.22 19.53
C ILE A 108 15.23 -7.84 20.53
N PRO A 109 14.99 -6.90 21.45
CA PRO A 109 15.99 -6.47 22.41
C PRO A 109 16.66 -7.66 23.12
N PHE A 110 18.00 -7.63 23.21
CA PHE A 110 18.87 -8.61 23.87
C PHE A 110 19.07 -9.95 23.16
N VAL A 111 18.32 -10.27 22.08
CA VAL A 111 18.41 -11.58 21.42
C VAL A 111 18.63 -11.51 19.91
N GLU A 112 18.67 -10.33 19.30
CA GLU A 112 18.86 -10.10 17.87
C GLU A 112 20.13 -10.73 17.30
N HIS A 113 21.15 -10.91 18.13
CA HIS A 113 22.42 -11.52 17.73
C HIS A 113 22.42 -13.06 17.69
N ILE A 114 21.37 -13.69 18.25
CA ILE A 114 21.26 -15.16 18.35
C ILE A 114 20.06 -15.74 17.60
N ILE A 115 19.21 -14.87 17.03
CA ILE A 115 18.01 -15.24 16.26
C ILE A 115 18.13 -14.71 14.85
N ASP A 116 17.74 -15.53 13.87
CA ASP A 116 17.49 -15.13 12.47
C ASP A 116 16.01 -15.31 12.15
N VAL A 117 15.55 -14.62 11.12
CA VAL A 117 14.22 -14.80 10.53
C VAL A 117 14.34 -15.60 9.25
N LYS A 118 13.52 -16.63 9.09
CA LYS A 118 13.36 -17.37 7.84
C LYS A 118 12.01 -17.00 7.23
N HIS A 119 12.03 -16.67 5.96
CA HIS A 119 10.85 -16.31 5.18
C HIS A 119 10.46 -17.43 4.23
N LYS A 120 9.17 -17.74 4.18
CA LYS A 120 8.56 -18.58 3.14
C LYS A 120 7.57 -17.72 2.39
N LEU A 121 7.94 -17.38 1.16
CA LEU A 121 7.28 -16.38 0.34
C LEU A 121 6.51 -17.04 -0.79
N GLU A 122 5.35 -16.48 -1.09
CA GLU A 122 4.55 -16.85 -2.25
C GLU A 122 3.87 -15.62 -2.81
N ILE A 123 3.77 -15.49 -4.13
CA ILE A 123 2.99 -14.46 -4.79
C ILE A 123 2.07 -15.09 -5.81
N VAL A 124 0.82 -14.64 -5.84
CA VAL A 124 -0.23 -15.10 -6.75
C VAL A 124 -0.82 -13.90 -7.46
N PHE A 125 -0.82 -13.94 -8.78
CA PHE A 125 -1.49 -12.96 -9.63
C PHE A 125 -2.86 -13.48 -10.00
N LEU A 126 -3.89 -12.66 -9.78
CA LEU A 126 -5.25 -13.09 -10.10
C LEU A 126 -5.56 -12.85 -11.58
N GLU A 127 -6.55 -13.56 -12.07
CA GLU A 127 -6.96 -13.55 -13.47
C GLU A 127 -8.42 -13.08 -13.64
N GLY A 128 -8.84 -12.90 -14.88
CA GLY A 128 -10.21 -12.57 -15.22
C GLY A 128 -10.64 -11.19 -14.68
N LYS A 129 -11.72 -11.15 -13.90
CA LYS A 129 -12.25 -9.90 -13.34
C LYS A 129 -11.35 -9.30 -12.25
N GLU A 130 -10.54 -10.11 -11.61
CA GLU A 130 -9.66 -9.72 -10.51
C GLU A 130 -8.21 -9.53 -10.94
N LYS A 131 -7.93 -9.47 -12.24
CA LYS A 131 -6.57 -9.33 -12.78
C LYS A 131 -5.80 -8.10 -12.27
N HIS A 132 -6.50 -7.09 -11.76
CA HIS A 132 -5.93 -5.91 -11.10
C HIS A 132 -5.39 -6.20 -9.70
N MET A 133 -5.56 -7.43 -9.19
CA MET A 133 -5.12 -7.84 -7.86
C MET A 133 -4.01 -8.86 -7.91
N ALA A 134 -3.19 -8.84 -6.89
CA ALA A 134 -2.21 -9.88 -6.58
C ALA A 134 -2.15 -10.08 -5.07
N TYR A 135 -1.77 -11.27 -4.63
CA TYR A 135 -1.50 -11.58 -3.24
C TYR A 135 -0.05 -11.98 -3.06
N PHE A 136 0.58 -11.38 -2.08
CA PHE A 136 1.87 -11.81 -1.57
C PHE A 136 1.66 -12.35 -0.16
N THR A 137 2.22 -13.51 0.15
CA THR A 137 2.20 -14.07 1.49
C THR A 137 3.62 -14.34 1.96
N ASP A 138 3.86 -14.06 3.22
CA ASP A 138 5.09 -14.38 3.93
C ASP A 138 4.77 -15.11 5.23
N VAL A 139 5.35 -16.28 5.39
CA VAL A 139 5.37 -17.01 6.67
C VAL A 139 6.76 -16.86 7.25
N ALA A 140 6.88 -15.98 8.24
CA ALA A 140 8.13 -15.71 8.93
C ALA A 140 8.26 -16.63 10.15
N SER A 141 9.34 -17.41 10.21
CA SER A 141 9.70 -18.25 11.37
C SER A 141 10.97 -17.72 12.01
N LEU A 142 10.98 -17.61 13.34
CA LEU A 142 12.21 -17.32 14.08
C LEU A 142 13.02 -18.60 14.29
N VAL A 143 14.33 -18.53 14.03
CA VAL A 143 15.25 -19.66 14.19
C VAL A 143 16.46 -19.26 15.03
N TRP A 144 16.99 -20.22 15.79
CA TRP A 144 18.26 -20.02 16.46
C TRP A 144 19.40 -19.93 15.45
N LYS A 145 20.13 -18.84 15.42
CA LYS A 145 21.20 -18.55 14.45
C LYS A 145 22.23 -19.68 14.34
N LYS A 146 22.68 -20.21 15.48
CA LYS A 146 23.71 -21.27 15.53
C LYS A 146 23.20 -22.62 15.06
N SER A 147 22.00 -23.03 15.45
CA SER A 147 21.46 -24.37 15.16
C SER A 147 20.51 -24.42 13.98
N GLN A 148 20.05 -23.27 13.52
CA GLN A 148 19.02 -23.11 12.47
C GLN A 148 17.70 -23.85 12.81
N LYS A 149 17.49 -24.22 14.08
CA LYS A 149 16.24 -24.81 14.55
C LYS A 149 15.19 -23.75 14.81
N GLU A 150 13.97 -24.01 14.37
CA GLU A 150 12.83 -23.12 14.60
C GLU A 150 12.51 -23.01 16.09
N ILE A 151 12.12 -21.79 16.49
CA ILE A 151 11.63 -21.48 17.82
C ILE A 151 10.11 -21.69 17.78
N PRO A 152 9.55 -22.66 18.53
CA PRO A 152 8.13 -22.94 18.49
C PRO A 152 7.28 -21.71 18.84
N ARG A 153 6.21 -21.48 18.07
CA ARG A 153 5.29 -20.35 18.25
C ARG A 153 5.94 -18.97 18.14
N ALA A 154 7.12 -18.90 17.56
CA ALA A 154 7.78 -17.62 17.32
C ALA A 154 7.83 -17.34 15.82
N GLY A 155 7.17 -16.26 15.43
CA GLY A 155 7.05 -15.88 14.04
C GLY A 155 5.76 -15.15 13.76
N GLY A 156 5.40 -15.09 12.50
CA GLY A 156 4.18 -14.43 12.06
C GLY A 156 3.83 -14.77 10.62
N HIS A 157 2.64 -14.37 10.24
CA HIS A 157 2.13 -14.48 8.90
C HIS A 157 1.76 -13.09 8.38
N ALA A 158 2.27 -12.72 7.23
CA ALA A 158 1.87 -11.53 6.53
C ALA A 158 1.16 -11.90 5.22
N LYS A 159 -0.02 -11.35 4.99
CA LYS A 159 -0.68 -11.36 3.69
C LYS A 159 -0.77 -9.94 3.18
N VAL A 160 -0.23 -9.68 2.00
CA VAL A 160 -0.30 -8.39 1.32
C VAL A 160 -1.19 -8.53 0.11
N THR A 161 -2.24 -7.73 0.06
CA THR A 161 -3.14 -7.67 -1.10
C THR A 161 -2.87 -6.39 -1.86
N TYR A 162 -2.55 -6.51 -3.13
CA TYR A 162 -2.45 -5.40 -4.08
C TYR A 162 -3.83 -5.15 -4.70
N PHE A 163 -4.36 -3.93 -4.55
CA PHE A 163 -5.55 -3.45 -5.24
C PHE A 163 -5.12 -2.47 -6.33
N GLY A 164 -4.70 -3.01 -7.48
CA GLY A 164 -3.92 -2.25 -8.43
C GLY A 164 -2.60 -1.77 -7.82
N PRO A 165 -1.88 -0.86 -8.47
CA PRO A 165 -0.56 -0.43 -7.99
C PRO A 165 -0.62 0.58 -6.84
N GLY A 166 -1.74 1.27 -6.63
CA GLY A 166 -1.82 2.44 -5.73
C GLY A 166 -2.26 2.17 -4.30
N VAL A 167 -2.80 0.98 -4.02
CA VAL A 167 -3.29 0.61 -2.67
C VAL A 167 -2.87 -0.80 -2.33
N LEU A 168 -2.25 -0.96 -1.18
CA LEU A 168 -1.89 -2.26 -0.63
C LEU A 168 -2.46 -2.42 0.77
N VAL A 169 -2.87 -3.64 1.07
CA VAL A 169 -3.36 -4.01 2.39
C VAL A 169 -2.48 -5.10 2.96
N PHE A 170 -1.80 -4.79 4.04
CA PHE A 170 -1.00 -5.73 4.82
C PHE A 170 -1.81 -6.23 6.00
N GLN A 171 -1.96 -7.53 6.08
CA GLN A 171 -2.58 -8.23 7.21
C GLN A 171 -1.49 -9.00 7.94
N PHE A 172 -1.09 -8.53 9.11
CA PHE A 172 -0.13 -9.20 9.97
C PHE A 172 -0.87 -10.00 11.04
N THR A 173 -0.53 -11.27 11.14
CA THR A 173 -1.04 -12.18 12.18
C THR A 173 0.13 -12.75 12.95
N THR A 174 0.17 -12.50 14.25
CA THR A 174 1.21 -12.97 15.16
C THR A 174 0.58 -13.45 16.46
N GLU A 175 1.34 -14.17 17.29
CA GLU A 175 0.90 -14.59 18.62
C GLU A 175 0.60 -13.40 19.56
N ILE A 176 1.18 -12.24 19.31
CA ILE A 176 0.97 -11.02 20.12
C ILE A 176 -0.18 -10.14 19.62
N GLY A 177 -0.76 -10.46 18.47
CA GLY A 177 -1.92 -9.74 17.93
C GLY A 177 -1.93 -9.63 16.41
N ASN A 178 -3.05 -9.12 15.92
CA ASN A 178 -3.30 -8.86 14.51
C ASN A 178 -3.24 -7.37 14.23
N VAL A 179 -2.64 -6.99 13.11
CA VAL A 179 -2.59 -5.61 12.63
C VAL A 179 -2.91 -5.58 11.15
N LEU A 180 -3.73 -4.63 10.76
CA LEU A 180 -3.99 -4.30 9.36
C LEU A 180 -3.35 -2.95 9.07
N LEU A 181 -2.57 -2.90 8.00
CA LEU A 181 -1.95 -1.69 7.49
C LEU A 181 -2.45 -1.45 6.08
N ILE A 182 -3.14 -0.34 5.85
CA ILE A 182 -3.51 0.10 4.50
C ILE A 182 -2.47 1.11 4.06
N LYS A 183 -1.71 0.74 3.05
CA LYS A 183 -0.66 1.57 2.45
C LYS A 183 -1.18 2.14 1.13
N THR A 184 -1.10 3.46 1.00
CA THR A 184 -1.53 4.16 -0.21
C THR A 184 -0.38 4.94 -0.82
N PHE A 185 -0.38 5.03 -2.15
CA PHE A 185 0.62 5.77 -2.90
C PHE A 185 -0.03 6.84 -3.74
N THR A 186 0.39 8.07 -3.55
CA THR A 186 -0.07 9.22 -4.33
C THR A 186 1.11 9.82 -5.09
N PRO A 187 1.12 9.78 -6.43
CA PRO A 187 2.13 10.46 -7.22
C PRO A 187 2.09 11.97 -7.00
N LEU A 188 3.23 12.56 -6.67
CA LEU A 188 3.41 14.01 -6.50
C LEU A 188 4.16 14.64 -7.70
N GLY A 189 4.79 13.80 -8.52
CA GLY A 189 5.55 14.18 -9.69
C GLY A 189 6.42 13.01 -10.17
N PRO A 190 7.23 13.21 -11.22
CA PRO A 190 8.15 12.18 -11.69
C PRO A 190 9.06 11.71 -10.55
N LEU A 191 9.15 10.39 -10.37
CA LEU A 191 9.95 9.75 -9.31
C LEU A 191 9.75 10.37 -7.92
N LYS A 192 8.52 10.79 -7.62
CA LYS A 192 8.18 11.34 -6.31
C LYS A 192 6.80 10.85 -5.89
N LEU A 193 6.76 10.03 -4.86
CA LEU A 193 5.54 9.45 -4.30
C LEU A 193 5.34 9.91 -2.87
N ARG A 194 4.10 10.16 -2.49
CA ARG A 194 3.68 10.20 -1.10
C ARG A 194 3.13 8.83 -0.74
N MET A 195 3.67 8.22 0.28
CA MET A 195 3.20 6.98 0.87
C MET A 195 2.54 7.30 2.21
N ASP A 196 1.29 6.89 2.36
CA ASP A 196 0.57 6.99 3.63
C ASP A 196 0.25 5.59 4.14
N ASP A 197 0.56 5.32 5.41
CA ASP A 197 0.28 4.07 6.11
C ASP A 197 -0.81 4.28 7.15
N TYR A 198 -1.97 3.70 6.94
CA TYR A 198 -3.11 3.76 7.86
C TYR A 198 -3.17 2.46 8.66
N VAL A 199 -3.18 2.57 9.96
CA VAL A 199 -3.03 1.45 10.89
C VAL A 199 -4.33 1.14 11.57
N TYR A 200 -4.71 -0.13 11.54
CA TYR A 200 -5.90 -0.65 12.17
C TYR A 200 -5.56 -1.91 12.97
N ALA A 201 -6.23 -2.09 14.11
CA ALA A 201 -6.12 -3.31 14.92
C ALA A 201 -7.47 -3.62 15.58
N PRO A 202 -7.75 -4.88 15.94
CA PRO A 202 -8.97 -5.26 16.63
C PRO A 202 -9.18 -4.46 17.92
N LYS A 203 -10.45 -4.25 18.27
CA LYS A 203 -10.81 -3.63 19.55
C LYS A 203 -10.22 -4.46 20.70
N GLY A 204 -9.48 -3.82 21.61
CA GLY A 204 -8.85 -4.49 22.75
C GLY A 204 -7.41 -4.95 22.52
N THR A 205 -6.87 -4.83 21.31
CA THR A 205 -5.44 -5.11 21.07
C THR A 205 -4.57 -4.20 21.91
N PHE A 206 -3.55 -4.80 22.54
CA PHE A 206 -2.65 -4.09 23.44
C PHE A 206 -1.82 -3.05 22.69
N LYS A 207 -1.89 -1.79 23.09
CA LYS A 207 -1.28 -0.67 22.36
C LYS A 207 0.24 -0.80 22.16
N LEU A 208 0.94 -1.42 23.12
CA LEU A 208 2.38 -1.64 22.98
C LEU A 208 2.70 -2.70 21.92
N ALA A 209 1.86 -3.73 21.77
CA ALA A 209 2.01 -4.71 20.67
C ALA A 209 1.85 -4.04 19.31
N ILE A 210 0.83 -3.17 19.16
CA ILE A 210 0.64 -2.40 17.92
C ILE A 210 1.87 -1.54 17.63
N LYS A 211 2.35 -0.78 18.63
CA LYS A 211 3.54 0.08 18.46
C LYS A 211 4.79 -0.73 18.08
N TYR A 212 4.97 -1.90 18.67
CA TYR A 212 6.08 -2.78 18.35
C TYR A 212 6.00 -3.29 16.91
N LEU A 213 4.86 -3.87 16.51
CA LEU A 213 4.66 -4.38 15.16
C LEU A 213 4.83 -3.30 14.10
N LEU A 214 4.33 -2.08 14.38
CA LEU A 214 4.50 -0.94 13.47
C LEU A 214 5.95 -0.49 13.37
N ARG A 215 6.67 -0.45 14.49
CA ARG A 215 8.09 -0.09 14.49
C ARG A 215 8.90 -1.07 13.64
N GLU A 216 8.66 -2.37 13.80
CA GLU A 216 9.35 -3.40 13.01
C GLU A 216 9.02 -3.31 11.52
N ALA A 217 7.72 -3.18 11.19
CA ALA A 217 7.31 -2.98 9.80
C ALA A 217 7.89 -1.71 9.18
N SER A 218 7.89 -0.60 9.92
CA SER A 218 8.47 0.66 9.46
C SER A 218 9.98 0.56 9.27
N ALA A 219 10.71 -0.12 10.18
CA ALA A 219 12.14 -0.31 10.04
C ALA A 219 12.49 -1.08 8.77
N GLN A 220 11.79 -2.18 8.49
CA GLN A 220 11.99 -2.97 7.26
C GLN A 220 11.74 -2.14 6.01
N PHE A 221 10.69 -1.32 5.98
CA PHE A 221 10.45 -0.41 4.85
C PHE A 221 11.53 0.66 4.67
N HIS A 222 12.10 1.18 5.77
CA HIS A 222 13.19 2.15 5.66
C HIS A 222 14.47 1.54 5.08
N ASP A 223 14.75 0.27 5.38
CA ASP A 223 15.87 -0.46 4.77
C ASP A 223 15.65 -0.60 3.26
N ASP A 224 14.45 -0.95 2.82
CA ASP A 224 14.08 -1.02 1.41
C ASP A 224 14.16 0.34 0.72
N ILE A 225 13.61 1.40 1.32
CA ILE A 225 13.61 2.76 0.77
C ILE A 225 15.04 3.21 0.47
N ALA A 226 15.98 2.94 1.37
CA ALA A 226 17.39 3.30 1.20
C ALA A 226 18.02 2.65 -0.04
N ILE A 227 17.52 1.47 -0.44
CA ILE A 227 17.94 0.75 -1.65
C ILE A 227 17.21 1.32 -2.87
N TRP A 228 15.90 1.44 -2.82
CA TRP A 228 15.08 1.89 -3.96
C TRP A 228 15.46 3.29 -4.45
N GLU A 229 15.71 4.22 -3.55
CA GLU A 229 16.09 5.60 -3.90
C GLU A 229 17.46 5.71 -4.60
N LYS A 230 18.27 4.65 -4.56
CA LYS A 230 19.62 4.60 -5.16
C LYS A 230 19.71 3.64 -6.34
N LYS A 231 18.67 2.85 -6.58
CA LYS A 231 18.70 1.85 -7.64
C LYS A 231 18.51 2.50 -9.01
N ASN A 232 19.18 1.95 -10.02
CA ASN A 232 18.94 2.26 -11.43
C ASN A 232 17.97 1.24 -12.01
N TYR A 233 16.93 1.72 -12.70
CA TYR A 233 16.00 0.86 -13.38
C TYR A 233 16.68 0.17 -14.56
N ALA A 234 16.56 -1.16 -14.62
CA ALA A 234 17.02 -1.97 -15.74
C ALA A 234 15.80 -2.60 -16.43
N GLU A 235 15.59 -2.30 -17.70
CA GLU A 235 14.50 -2.88 -18.50
C GLU A 235 14.61 -4.41 -18.57
N ARG A 236 15.84 -4.91 -18.67
CA ARG A 236 16.17 -6.34 -18.68
C ARG A 236 17.17 -6.62 -17.56
N PRO A 237 16.68 -6.83 -16.33
CA PRO A 237 17.57 -7.16 -15.22
C PRO A 237 18.19 -8.55 -15.40
N PHE A 238 19.39 -8.71 -14.88
CA PHE A 238 20.00 -10.03 -14.74
C PHE A 238 19.34 -10.74 -13.55
N LEU A 239 18.68 -11.85 -13.81
CA LEU A 239 17.98 -12.65 -12.81
C LEU A 239 18.54 -14.05 -12.75
N VAL A 240 18.59 -14.62 -11.56
CA VAL A 240 18.98 -16.00 -11.31
C VAL A 240 17.84 -16.79 -10.65
N LYS A 241 17.98 -18.12 -10.63
CA LYS A 241 17.02 -18.96 -9.93
C LYS A 241 17.01 -18.60 -8.44
N GLY A 242 15.84 -18.20 -7.93
CA GLY A 242 15.66 -17.80 -6.53
C GLY A 242 15.34 -16.32 -6.33
N ASP A 243 15.56 -15.46 -7.33
CA ASP A 243 15.21 -14.03 -7.23
C ASP A 243 13.68 -13.81 -7.10
N GLY A 244 12.88 -14.78 -7.55
CA GLY A 244 11.43 -14.66 -7.54
C GLY A 244 10.84 -14.22 -8.89
N PRO A 245 9.51 -14.01 -8.98
CA PRO A 245 8.82 -13.77 -10.25
C PRO A 245 8.80 -12.26 -10.62
N ILE A 246 9.94 -11.57 -10.58
CA ILE A 246 10.06 -10.12 -10.84
C ILE A 246 9.50 -9.75 -12.21
N MET A 247 9.81 -10.52 -13.27
CA MET A 247 9.30 -10.21 -14.61
C MET A 247 7.80 -10.44 -14.74
N THR A 248 7.23 -11.39 -14.00
CA THR A 248 5.78 -11.60 -13.93
C THR A 248 5.09 -10.42 -13.24
N MET A 249 5.69 -9.91 -12.17
CA MET A 249 5.19 -8.70 -11.50
C MET A 249 5.22 -7.49 -12.45
N ARG A 250 6.28 -7.30 -13.24
CA ARG A 250 6.34 -6.24 -14.26
C ARG A 250 5.23 -6.37 -15.29
N ALA A 251 5.00 -7.58 -15.79
CA ALA A 251 3.93 -7.84 -16.74
C ALA A 251 2.55 -7.55 -16.13
N TRP A 252 2.34 -7.95 -14.88
CA TRP A 252 1.11 -7.62 -14.14
C TRP A 252 0.94 -6.11 -13.92
N TYR A 253 2.00 -5.42 -13.52
CA TYR A 253 1.97 -3.96 -13.30
C TYR A 253 1.66 -3.18 -14.59
N SER A 254 2.03 -3.70 -15.74
CA SER A 254 1.88 -3.05 -17.05
C SER A 254 0.53 -3.28 -17.74
N GLN A 255 -0.42 -3.99 -17.09
CA GLN A 255 -1.76 -4.24 -17.63
C GLN A 255 -2.68 -3.02 -17.48
#